data_34908983bd8ae9c1cf6455d6d2154d33
#
_entry.id   34908983bd8ae9c1cf6455d6d2154d33
#
_cell.length_a   1.000
_cell.length_b   1.000
_cell.length_c   1.000
_cell.angle_alpha   90.00
_cell.angle_beta   90.00
_cell.angle_gamma   90.00
#
_symmetry.space_group_name_H-M   'P 1'
#
loop_
_entity.id
_entity.type
_entity.pdbx_description
1 polymer ?
#
loop_
_entity_poly.entity_id
_entity_poly.type
_entity_poly.pdbx_seq_one_letter_code
_entity_poly.pdbx_strand_id
1 'polypeptide(L)'
;LYKSAFAAAGVAVYDNTLYEGGEELPDYENCLRTGCELHLCDDDADPLEIVTRGEAAQVLHAILAQELVVKEPPAPVTMENRSGVSTNAFLLELRRVPQPILDAFNAHGWRYVIDYDYIASLSRRGGVSCTGATSYADKTIYISEAGATLHEFGHFLSNILNDSAVCERLYCEEAQNSCLRAYAKTNAAEYFADFFDYWVTNR
;
A
#
# COMPACT_ATOMS: atom_id res chain seq x y z
N LEU A 1 -2.20 -24.28 5.23
CA LEU A 1 -2.32 -24.03 6.66
C LEU A 1 -1.83 -22.62 7.01
N TYR A 2 -0.55 -22.32 6.83
CA TYR A 2 0.07 -21.03 7.23
C TYR A 2 -0.65 -19.82 6.64
N LYS A 3 -0.98 -19.81 5.33
CA LYS A 3 -1.69 -18.69 4.69
C LYS A 3 -2.98 -18.30 5.43
N SER A 4 -3.79 -19.30 5.78
CA SER A 4 -5.06 -19.05 6.49
C SER A 4 -4.84 -18.62 7.94
N ALA A 5 -3.82 -19.19 8.61
CA ALA A 5 -3.48 -18.86 9.98
C ALA A 5 -2.92 -17.44 10.09
N PHE A 6 -2.01 -17.05 9.20
CA PHE A 6 -1.45 -15.70 9.16
C PHE A 6 -2.51 -14.65 8.83
N ALA A 7 -3.39 -14.94 7.85
CA ALA A 7 -4.51 -14.05 7.54
C ALA A 7 -5.44 -13.84 8.75
N ALA A 8 -5.76 -14.91 9.48
CA ALA A 8 -6.60 -14.83 10.68
C ALA A 8 -5.95 -14.08 11.83
N ALA A 9 -4.62 -14.17 11.96
CA ALA A 9 -3.84 -13.49 12.99
C ALA A 9 -3.39 -12.07 12.61
N GLY A 10 -3.69 -11.61 11.39
CA GLY A 10 -3.22 -10.31 10.89
C GLY A 10 -1.71 -10.24 10.65
N VAL A 11 -1.06 -11.39 10.47
CA VAL A 11 0.37 -11.48 10.20
C VAL A 11 0.64 -11.21 8.73
N ALA A 12 1.53 -10.25 8.43
CA ALA A 12 1.98 -10.01 7.06
C ALA A 12 2.84 -11.19 6.57
N VAL A 13 2.49 -11.71 5.40
CA VAL A 13 3.25 -12.80 4.78
C VAL A 13 4.46 -12.20 4.04
N TYR A 14 5.60 -12.87 4.15
CA TYR A 14 6.80 -12.55 3.40
C TYR A 14 6.47 -12.43 1.90
N ASP A 15 7.06 -11.45 1.25
CA ASP A 15 6.94 -11.24 -0.19
C ASP A 15 8.33 -10.95 -0.75
N ASN A 16 8.85 -11.92 -1.50
CA ASN A 16 10.20 -11.86 -2.03
C ASN A 16 10.42 -10.72 -3.03
N THR A 17 9.36 -10.25 -3.67
CA THR A 17 9.44 -9.13 -4.65
C THR A 17 9.78 -7.78 -4.01
N LEU A 18 9.67 -7.67 -2.68
CA LEU A 18 10.01 -6.46 -1.94
C LEU A 18 11.50 -6.29 -1.65
N TYR A 19 12.30 -7.32 -1.95
CA TYR A 19 13.75 -7.29 -1.76
C TYR A 19 14.44 -7.04 -3.10
N GLU A 20 15.56 -6.32 -3.06
CA GLU A 20 16.35 -6.00 -4.23
C GLU A 20 16.76 -7.28 -5.00
N GLY A 21 16.35 -7.39 -6.26
CA GLY A 21 16.58 -8.57 -7.09
C GLY A 21 15.71 -9.79 -6.76
N GLY A 22 14.68 -9.62 -5.90
CA GLY A 22 13.77 -10.71 -5.54
C GLY A 22 12.84 -11.09 -6.68
N GLU A 23 12.72 -12.39 -6.94
CA GLU A 23 11.76 -12.95 -7.90
C GLU A 23 10.39 -13.19 -7.25
N GLU A 24 9.33 -13.24 -8.07
CA GLU A 24 8.01 -13.64 -7.60
C GLU A 24 8.04 -15.11 -7.18
N LEU A 25 7.68 -15.39 -5.93
CA LEU A 25 7.59 -16.73 -5.38
C LEU A 25 6.12 -17.16 -5.27
N PRO A 26 5.84 -18.47 -5.37
CA PRO A 26 4.51 -18.99 -5.07
C PRO A 26 4.07 -18.63 -3.64
N ASP A 27 2.77 -18.40 -3.46
CA ASP A 27 2.17 -18.05 -2.15
C ASP A 27 2.58 -18.99 -1.01
N TYR A 28 2.66 -20.31 -1.28
CA TYR A 28 3.03 -21.28 -0.26
C TYR A 28 4.48 -21.11 0.21
N GLU A 29 5.38 -20.73 -0.68
CA GLU A 29 6.79 -20.51 -0.35
C GLU A 29 6.97 -19.22 0.47
N ASN A 30 6.27 -18.16 0.10
CA ASN A 30 6.23 -16.94 0.91
C ASN A 30 5.66 -17.21 2.31
N CYS A 31 4.59 -18.02 2.42
CA CYS A 31 4.02 -18.41 3.71
C CYS A 31 4.99 -19.28 4.53
N LEU A 32 5.73 -20.19 3.89
CA LEU A 32 6.71 -21.03 4.57
C LEU A 32 7.86 -20.19 5.13
N ARG A 33 8.42 -19.29 4.31
CA ARG A 33 9.47 -18.36 4.75
C ARG A 33 9.02 -17.53 5.95
N THR A 34 7.79 -17.03 5.93
CA THR A 34 7.21 -16.34 7.09
C THR A 34 7.17 -17.26 8.32
N GLY A 35 6.79 -18.53 8.14
CA GLY A 35 6.78 -19.52 9.20
C GLY A 35 8.16 -19.76 9.80
N CYS A 36 9.18 -19.91 8.97
CA CYS A 36 10.57 -20.10 9.40
C CYS A 36 11.11 -18.86 10.15
N GLU A 37 10.86 -17.65 9.63
CA GLU A 37 11.26 -16.39 10.31
C GLU A 37 10.59 -16.22 11.68
N LEU A 38 9.38 -16.77 11.84
CA LEU A 38 8.64 -16.76 13.10
C LEU A 38 8.98 -17.98 13.99
N HIS A 39 9.93 -18.83 13.59
CA HIS A 39 10.29 -20.07 14.28
C HIS A 39 9.11 -21.03 14.49
N LEU A 40 8.17 -21.06 13.55
CA LEU A 40 7.01 -21.96 13.55
C LEU A 40 7.27 -23.26 12.79
N CYS A 41 8.33 -23.32 12.02
CA CYS A 41 8.82 -24.50 11.30
C CYS A 41 10.34 -24.40 11.13
N ASP A 42 10.95 -25.54 10.79
CA ASP A 42 12.37 -25.62 10.49
C ASP A 42 12.68 -25.06 9.10
N ASP A 43 13.91 -24.58 8.89
CA ASP A 43 14.34 -23.96 7.62
C ASP A 43 14.34 -24.94 6.43
N ASP A 44 14.31 -26.25 6.70
CA ASP A 44 14.26 -27.34 5.72
C ASP A 44 12.86 -27.98 5.59
N ALA A 45 11.83 -27.36 6.17
CA ALA A 45 10.46 -27.87 6.10
C ALA A 45 9.95 -27.97 4.63
N ASP A 46 9.37 -29.11 4.27
CA ASP A 46 8.74 -29.30 2.96
C ASP A 46 7.40 -28.55 2.90
N PRO A 47 7.24 -27.57 2.00
CA PRO A 47 6.00 -26.79 1.88
C PRO A 47 4.79 -27.62 1.44
N LEU A 48 5.00 -28.83 0.93
CA LEU A 48 3.97 -29.74 0.44
C LEU A 48 3.68 -30.90 1.40
N GLU A 49 4.33 -30.93 2.55
CA GLU A 49 4.09 -31.97 3.56
C GLU A 49 2.67 -31.90 4.12
N ILE A 50 2.08 -33.07 4.34
CA ILE A 50 0.75 -33.20 4.94
C ILE A 50 0.82 -32.94 6.44
N VAL A 51 0.28 -31.81 6.87
CA VAL A 51 0.25 -31.39 8.26
C VAL A 51 -0.89 -32.09 9.01
N THR A 52 -0.59 -32.68 10.16
CA THR A 52 -1.59 -33.25 11.04
C THR A 52 -2.42 -32.19 11.76
N ARG A 53 -3.61 -32.57 12.29
CA ARG A 53 -4.44 -31.65 13.10
C ARG A 53 -3.70 -31.16 14.36
N GLY A 54 -2.82 -32.00 14.93
CA GLY A 54 -2.01 -31.64 16.11
C GLY A 54 -0.99 -30.54 15.77
N GLU A 55 -0.25 -30.71 14.71
CA GLU A 55 0.72 -29.71 14.21
C GLU A 55 0.02 -28.41 13.81
N ALA A 56 -1.13 -28.50 13.13
CA ALA A 56 -1.93 -27.33 12.82
C ALA A 56 -2.36 -26.56 14.08
N ALA A 57 -2.76 -27.26 15.13
CA ALA A 57 -3.15 -26.65 16.40
C ALA A 57 -1.95 -26.02 17.12
N GLN A 58 -0.77 -26.64 17.06
CA GLN A 58 0.47 -26.09 17.64
C GLN A 58 0.88 -24.80 16.94
N VAL A 59 0.86 -24.77 15.60
CA VAL A 59 1.16 -23.55 14.81
C VAL A 59 0.18 -22.43 15.14
N LEU A 60 -1.13 -22.72 15.18
CA LEU A 60 -2.14 -21.73 15.54
C LEU A 60 -1.95 -21.20 16.96
N HIS A 61 -1.64 -22.09 17.93
CA HIS A 61 -1.36 -21.70 19.30
C HIS A 61 -0.11 -20.80 19.38
N ALA A 62 0.97 -21.18 18.69
CA ALA A 62 2.20 -20.39 18.65
C ALA A 62 1.96 -19.00 18.05
N ILE A 63 1.19 -18.90 16.96
CA ILE A 63 0.82 -17.62 16.32
C ILE A 63 -0.01 -16.74 17.28
N LEU A 64 -0.96 -17.32 18.01
CA LEU A 64 -1.83 -16.57 18.93
C LEU A 64 -1.14 -16.22 20.26
N ALA A 65 -0.14 -17.01 20.69
CA ALA A 65 0.55 -16.84 21.97
C ALA A 65 1.77 -15.90 21.88
N GLN A 66 2.29 -15.64 20.69
CA GLN A 66 3.43 -14.78 20.47
C GLN A 66 2.99 -13.35 20.14
N GLU A 67 3.66 -12.36 20.73
CA GLU A 67 3.76 -11.03 20.12
C GLU A 67 4.67 -11.16 18.89
N LEU A 68 4.07 -11.53 17.76
CA LEU A 68 4.80 -11.77 16.52
C LEU A 68 5.34 -10.44 16.00
N VAL A 69 6.57 -10.14 16.24
CA VAL A 69 7.29 -9.07 15.55
C VAL A 69 7.65 -9.61 14.16
N VAL A 70 6.71 -9.53 13.23
CA VAL A 70 7.01 -9.77 11.82
C VAL A 70 7.96 -8.67 11.38
N LYS A 71 9.11 -9.06 10.85
CA LYS A 71 9.99 -8.10 10.17
C LYS A 71 9.23 -7.61 8.94
N GLU A 72 8.62 -6.44 9.04
CA GLU A 72 7.96 -5.83 7.89
C GLU A 72 9.01 -5.65 6.77
N PRO A 73 8.71 -6.10 5.55
CA PRO A 73 9.60 -5.81 4.44
C PRO A 73 9.78 -4.30 4.30
N PRO A 74 10.97 -3.84 3.86
CA PRO A 74 11.23 -2.42 3.75
C PRO A 74 10.16 -1.76 2.87
N ALA A 75 9.66 -0.64 3.32
CA ALA A 75 8.71 0.14 2.54
C ALA A 75 9.36 0.55 1.21
N PRO A 76 8.65 0.45 0.08
CA PRO A 76 9.20 0.80 -1.24
C PRO A 76 9.49 2.30 -1.39
N VAL A 77 9.06 3.10 -0.41
CA VAL A 77 9.27 4.56 -0.34
C VAL A 77 9.65 4.97 1.09
N THR A 78 10.21 6.16 1.25
CA THR A 78 10.43 6.75 2.57
C THR A 78 9.10 6.94 3.28
N MET A 79 8.79 6.08 4.26
CA MET A 79 7.52 6.03 4.97
C MET A 79 7.69 6.40 6.46
N GLU A 80 6.78 7.20 6.96
CA GLU A 80 6.67 7.57 8.37
C GLU A 80 5.26 7.23 8.90
N ASN A 81 5.17 6.51 10.01
CA ASN A 81 3.91 6.17 10.66
C ASN A 81 3.77 6.95 11.98
N ARG A 82 3.09 8.09 11.92
CA ARG A 82 2.82 8.95 13.10
C ARG A 82 1.64 8.49 13.93
N SER A 83 0.75 7.71 13.33
CA SER A 83 -0.46 7.24 13.99
C SER A 83 -0.28 5.94 14.76
N GLY A 84 0.88 5.27 14.62
CA GLY A 84 1.18 4.01 15.31
C GLY A 84 0.26 2.84 14.92
N VAL A 85 -0.39 2.91 13.75
CA VAL A 85 -1.29 1.87 13.24
C VAL A 85 -0.52 0.82 12.44
N SER A 86 -1.15 -0.33 12.16
CA SER A 86 -0.56 -1.31 11.24
C SER A 86 -0.35 -0.72 9.86
N THR A 87 0.83 -0.92 9.28
CA THR A 87 1.22 -0.41 7.96
C THR A 87 0.84 -1.34 6.82
N ASN A 88 0.45 -2.58 7.10
CA ASN A 88 0.22 -3.63 6.10
C ASN A 88 -0.70 -3.21 4.94
N ALA A 89 -1.85 -2.59 5.25
CA ALA A 89 -2.78 -2.16 4.22
C ALA A 89 -2.16 -1.07 3.30
N PHE A 90 -1.38 -0.17 3.88
CA PHE A 90 -0.70 0.90 3.14
C PHE A 90 0.42 0.34 2.26
N LEU A 91 1.18 -0.62 2.76
CA LEU A 91 2.21 -1.32 1.98
C LEU A 91 1.61 -2.10 0.81
N LEU A 92 0.46 -2.75 0.99
CA LEU A 92 -0.26 -3.42 -0.08
C LEU A 92 -0.67 -2.46 -1.20
N GLU A 93 -1.17 -1.27 -0.87
CA GLU A 93 -1.51 -0.26 -1.88
C GLU A 93 -0.26 0.35 -2.54
N LEU A 94 0.81 0.59 -1.78
CA LEU A 94 2.08 1.08 -2.33
C LEU A 94 2.68 0.12 -3.37
N ARG A 95 2.53 -1.20 -3.19
CA ARG A 95 3.00 -2.21 -4.16
C ARG A 95 2.25 -2.15 -5.50
N ARG A 96 1.04 -1.62 -5.52
CA ARG A 96 0.26 -1.44 -6.76
C ARG A 96 0.76 -0.27 -7.60
N VAL A 97 1.47 0.68 -6.97
CA VAL A 97 2.07 1.81 -7.68
C VAL A 97 3.18 1.29 -8.60
N PRO A 98 3.20 1.64 -9.90
CA PRO A 98 4.26 1.20 -10.81
C PRO A 98 5.66 1.59 -10.33
N GLN A 99 6.61 0.65 -10.38
CA GLN A 99 7.97 0.86 -9.90
C GLN A 99 8.64 2.16 -10.41
N PRO A 100 8.55 2.54 -11.70
CA PRO A 100 9.13 3.80 -12.18
C PRO A 100 8.58 5.05 -11.46
N ILE A 101 7.33 4.99 -10.96
CA ILE A 101 6.71 6.08 -10.21
C ILE A 101 7.22 6.11 -8.77
N LEU A 102 7.41 4.95 -8.14
CA LEU A 102 8.05 4.84 -6.82
C LEU A 102 9.50 5.33 -6.88
N ASP A 103 10.24 4.97 -7.92
CA ASP A 103 11.62 5.43 -8.13
C ASP A 103 11.67 6.96 -8.29
N ALA A 104 10.77 7.54 -9.07
CA ALA A 104 10.64 8.98 -9.22
C ALA A 104 10.26 9.66 -7.88
N PHE A 105 9.34 9.06 -7.12
CA PHE A 105 8.94 9.56 -5.80
C PHE A 105 10.14 9.66 -4.85
N ASN A 106 10.93 8.61 -4.78
CA ASN A 106 12.15 8.57 -3.96
C ASN A 106 13.21 9.55 -4.48
N ALA A 107 13.47 9.57 -5.80
CA ALA A 107 14.46 10.42 -6.41
C ALA A 107 14.15 11.93 -6.23
N HIS A 108 12.88 12.30 -6.22
CA HIS A 108 12.44 13.67 -5.96
C HIS A 108 12.37 14.03 -4.47
N GLY A 109 12.70 13.09 -3.56
CA GLY A 109 12.77 13.30 -2.12
C GLY A 109 11.38 13.45 -1.47
N TRP A 110 10.36 12.80 -2.02
CA TRP A 110 9.03 12.76 -1.45
C TRP A 110 8.95 11.76 -0.30
N ARG A 111 7.97 11.97 0.59
CA ARG A 111 7.71 11.12 1.76
C ARG A 111 6.24 10.68 1.78
N TYR A 112 6.01 9.50 2.31
CA TYR A 112 4.68 8.95 2.54
C TYR A 112 4.44 8.87 4.04
N VAL A 113 3.45 9.60 4.56
CA VAL A 113 3.23 9.78 6.00
C VAL A 113 1.83 9.34 6.38
N ILE A 114 1.74 8.32 7.24
CA ILE A 114 0.49 7.91 7.85
C ILE A 114 0.24 8.79 9.06
N ASP A 115 -0.73 9.71 8.96
CA ASP A 115 -1.01 10.72 9.99
C ASP A 115 -2.51 11.04 10.07
N TYR A 116 -3.21 10.31 10.92
CA TYR A 116 -4.65 10.43 11.12
C TYR A 116 -5.05 11.79 11.70
N ASP A 117 -4.25 12.31 12.63
CA ASP A 117 -4.54 13.60 13.28
C ASP A 117 -4.40 14.76 12.30
N TYR A 118 -3.36 14.71 11.44
CA TYR A 118 -3.17 15.71 10.40
C TYR A 118 -4.35 15.70 9.41
N ILE A 119 -4.72 14.54 8.87
CA ILE A 119 -5.85 14.40 7.94
C ILE A 119 -7.17 14.83 8.59
N ALA A 120 -7.42 14.43 9.85
CA ALA A 120 -8.61 14.88 10.58
C ALA A 120 -8.60 16.41 10.78
N SER A 121 -7.44 17.02 10.98
CA SER A 121 -7.30 18.49 11.08
C SER A 121 -7.60 19.19 9.76
N LEU A 122 -7.16 18.62 8.63
CA LEU A 122 -7.47 19.13 7.30
C LEU A 122 -8.96 19.06 7.02
N SER A 123 -9.59 17.91 7.29
CA SER A 123 -11.03 17.73 7.12
C SER A 123 -11.84 18.75 7.90
N ARG A 124 -11.48 18.99 9.17
CA ARG A 124 -12.14 20.01 10.00
C ARG A 124 -11.97 21.43 9.46
N ARG A 125 -10.78 21.79 8.97
CA ARG A 125 -10.48 23.14 8.44
C ARG A 125 -11.14 23.37 7.09
N GLY A 126 -11.17 22.35 6.24
CA GLY A 126 -11.73 22.42 4.88
C GLY A 126 -13.25 22.22 4.83
N GLY A 127 -13.87 21.74 5.91
CA GLY A 127 -15.31 21.39 5.92
C GLY A 127 -15.66 20.19 5.01
N VAL A 128 -14.67 19.46 4.53
CA VAL A 128 -14.82 18.30 3.65
C VAL A 128 -14.02 17.13 4.22
N SER A 129 -14.63 15.94 4.25
CA SER A 129 -13.90 14.74 4.67
C SER A 129 -12.87 14.37 3.60
N CYS A 130 -11.61 14.22 4.02
CA CYS A 130 -10.54 13.68 3.19
C CYS A 130 -9.86 12.51 3.92
N THR A 131 -9.30 11.58 3.18
CA THR A 131 -8.60 10.39 3.69
C THR A 131 -7.14 10.36 3.26
N GLY A 132 -6.76 11.26 2.34
CA GLY A 132 -5.43 11.54 1.90
C GLY A 132 -5.24 13.01 1.56
N ALA A 133 -4.02 13.48 1.45
CA ALA A 133 -3.66 14.83 1.02
C ALA A 133 -2.22 14.88 0.49
N THR A 134 -2.04 15.41 -0.69
CA THR A 134 -0.72 15.65 -1.29
C THR A 134 -0.27 17.09 -1.04
N SER A 135 0.79 17.27 -0.25
CA SER A 135 1.43 18.56 -0.01
C SER A 135 2.64 18.76 -0.92
N TYR A 136 2.50 19.60 -1.92
CA TYR A 136 3.58 19.90 -2.85
C TYR A 136 4.70 20.72 -2.21
N ALA A 137 4.37 21.57 -1.25
CA ALA A 137 5.33 22.41 -0.55
C ALA A 137 6.29 21.57 0.30
N ASP A 138 5.77 20.53 0.96
CA ASP A 138 6.54 19.65 1.85
C ASP A 138 7.04 18.40 1.14
N LYS A 139 6.63 18.18 -0.12
CA LYS A 139 6.86 16.94 -0.85
C LYS A 139 6.40 15.72 -0.04
N THR A 140 5.15 15.73 0.41
CA THR A 140 4.65 14.70 1.31
C THR A 140 3.24 14.30 0.92
N ILE A 141 3.00 13.01 0.82
CA ILE A 141 1.66 12.42 0.82
C ILE A 141 1.31 12.09 2.26
N TYR A 142 0.27 12.71 2.80
CA TYR A 142 -0.34 12.38 4.08
C TYR A 142 -1.54 11.47 3.85
N ILE A 143 -1.70 10.44 4.68
CA ILE A 143 -2.73 9.43 4.48
C ILE A 143 -3.33 8.96 5.81
N SER A 144 -4.64 8.71 5.84
CA SER A 144 -5.33 8.05 6.95
C SER A 144 -6.05 6.77 6.52
N GLU A 145 -6.28 6.56 5.23
CA GLU A 145 -6.87 5.34 4.71
C GLU A 145 -6.04 4.81 3.53
N ALA A 146 -5.67 3.54 3.58
CA ALA A 146 -4.82 2.92 2.56
C ALA A 146 -5.41 3.05 1.14
N GLY A 147 -6.73 2.97 1.01
CA GLY A 147 -7.43 3.08 -0.27
C GLY A 147 -7.26 4.42 -1.00
N ALA A 148 -6.81 5.48 -0.32
CA ALA A 148 -6.51 6.75 -0.98
C ALA A 148 -5.10 6.81 -1.59
N THR A 149 -4.24 5.82 -1.35
CA THR A 149 -2.84 5.82 -1.78
C THR A 149 -2.68 6.06 -3.28
N LEU A 150 -3.37 5.32 -4.11
CA LEU A 150 -3.23 5.44 -5.57
C LEU A 150 -3.70 6.82 -6.07
N HIS A 151 -4.78 7.35 -5.53
CA HIS A 151 -5.26 8.69 -5.83
C HIS A 151 -4.20 9.76 -5.50
N GLU A 152 -3.58 9.71 -4.32
CA GLU A 152 -2.54 10.66 -3.91
C GLU A 152 -1.26 10.53 -4.77
N PHE A 153 -0.91 9.32 -5.20
CA PHE A 153 0.16 9.13 -6.19
C PHE A 153 -0.18 9.71 -7.56
N GLY A 154 -1.45 9.75 -7.92
CA GLY A 154 -1.92 10.47 -9.11
C GLY A 154 -1.63 11.98 -9.03
N HIS A 155 -1.87 12.62 -7.89
CA HIS A 155 -1.47 14.01 -7.64
C HIS A 155 0.03 14.21 -7.71
N PHE A 156 0.82 13.31 -7.11
CA PHE A 156 2.28 13.34 -7.23
C PHE A 156 2.71 13.26 -8.69
N LEU A 157 2.18 12.32 -9.46
CA LEU A 157 2.53 12.12 -10.86
C LEU A 157 2.17 13.36 -11.71
N SER A 158 0.99 13.92 -11.54
CA SER A 158 0.59 15.17 -12.20
C SER A 158 1.56 16.31 -11.92
N ASN A 159 2.04 16.43 -10.69
CA ASN A 159 3.00 17.44 -10.29
C ASN A 159 4.36 17.29 -10.98
N ILE A 160 4.92 16.06 -11.01
CA ILE A 160 6.24 15.84 -11.61
C ILE A 160 6.22 15.92 -13.14
N LEU A 161 5.11 15.56 -13.78
CA LEU A 161 4.96 15.72 -15.23
C LEU A 161 4.90 17.20 -15.63
N ASN A 162 4.48 18.08 -14.72
CA ASN A 162 4.38 19.52 -14.89
C ASN A 162 3.63 19.92 -16.19
N ASP A 163 2.66 19.11 -16.60
CA ASP A 163 1.89 19.34 -17.83
C ASP A 163 0.40 19.59 -17.50
N SER A 164 0.14 20.72 -16.84
CA SER A 164 -1.21 21.14 -16.48
C SER A 164 -2.11 21.30 -17.71
N ALA A 165 -1.56 21.65 -18.88
CA ALA A 165 -2.33 21.82 -20.10
C ALA A 165 -2.89 20.48 -20.62
N VAL A 166 -2.15 19.39 -20.49
CA VAL A 166 -2.65 18.05 -20.82
C VAL A 166 -3.74 17.63 -19.84
N CYS A 167 -3.54 17.82 -18.54
CA CYS A 167 -4.54 17.49 -17.52
C CYS A 167 -5.83 18.28 -17.74
N GLU A 168 -5.75 19.57 -18.01
CA GLU A 168 -6.92 20.43 -18.31
C GLU A 168 -7.65 19.98 -19.57
N ARG A 169 -6.93 19.65 -20.64
CA ARG A 169 -7.51 19.16 -21.87
C ARG A 169 -8.27 17.86 -21.65
N LEU A 170 -7.65 16.85 -21.02
CA LEU A 170 -8.28 15.57 -20.72
C LEU A 170 -9.52 15.74 -19.86
N TYR A 171 -9.46 16.61 -18.86
CA TYR A 171 -10.61 16.94 -18.03
C TYR A 171 -11.76 17.53 -18.86
N CYS A 172 -11.49 18.52 -19.71
CA CYS A 172 -12.51 19.16 -20.54
C CYS A 172 -13.14 18.21 -21.56
N GLU A 173 -12.34 17.34 -22.16
CA GLU A 173 -12.79 16.46 -23.24
C GLU A 173 -13.49 15.19 -22.70
N GLU A 174 -13.07 14.65 -21.58
CA GLU A 174 -13.45 13.29 -21.17
C GLU A 174 -14.21 13.20 -19.84
N ALA A 175 -14.01 14.13 -18.91
CA ALA A 175 -14.50 13.97 -17.53
C ALA A 175 -16.00 13.73 -17.43
N GLN A 176 -16.81 14.44 -18.21
CA GLN A 176 -18.27 14.33 -18.13
C GLN A 176 -18.79 12.96 -18.56
N ASN A 177 -18.10 12.31 -19.50
CA ASN A 177 -18.48 11.02 -20.06
C ASN A 177 -17.73 9.85 -19.43
N SER A 178 -16.81 10.12 -18.49
CA SER A 178 -16.01 9.09 -17.83
C SER A 178 -16.84 8.28 -16.84
N CYS A 179 -16.41 7.02 -16.62
CA CYS A 179 -16.98 6.15 -15.58
C CYS A 179 -16.46 6.47 -14.17
N LEU A 180 -15.60 7.48 -14.03
CA LEU A 180 -15.04 7.86 -12.74
C LEU A 180 -16.10 8.45 -11.82
N ARG A 181 -15.84 8.41 -10.51
CA ARG A 181 -16.74 8.94 -9.48
C ARG A 181 -16.98 10.46 -9.63
N ALA A 182 -18.03 10.96 -9.02
CA ALA A 182 -18.41 12.38 -9.13
C ALA A 182 -17.29 13.32 -8.64
N TYR A 183 -16.50 12.92 -7.67
CA TYR A 183 -15.37 13.69 -7.14
C TYR A 183 -14.30 13.98 -8.21
N ALA A 184 -13.99 13.02 -9.08
CA ALA A 184 -13.09 13.21 -10.21
C ALA A 184 -13.53 14.34 -11.15
N LYS A 185 -14.83 14.64 -11.20
CA LYS A 185 -15.42 15.64 -12.10
C LYS A 185 -15.39 17.07 -11.53
N THR A 186 -14.74 17.29 -10.40
CA THR A 186 -14.69 18.60 -9.74
C THR A 186 -13.65 19.53 -10.35
N ASN A 187 -12.50 19.00 -10.75
CA ASN A 187 -11.44 19.76 -11.44
C ASN A 187 -10.43 18.81 -12.11
N ALA A 188 -9.53 19.36 -12.91
CA ALA A 188 -8.56 18.60 -13.68
C ALA A 188 -7.57 17.80 -12.82
N ALA A 189 -7.18 18.31 -11.65
CA ALA A 189 -6.25 17.63 -10.75
C ALA A 189 -6.88 16.38 -10.15
N GLU A 190 -8.12 16.48 -9.67
CA GLU A 190 -8.88 15.34 -9.14
C GLU A 190 -9.23 14.33 -10.25
N TYR A 191 -9.51 14.83 -11.45
CA TYR A 191 -9.75 13.94 -12.59
C TYR A 191 -8.51 13.09 -12.90
N PHE A 192 -7.34 13.70 -12.98
CA PHE A 192 -6.10 12.99 -13.27
C PHE A 192 -5.75 12.00 -12.14
N ALA A 193 -5.93 12.39 -10.88
CA ALA A 193 -5.66 11.52 -9.74
C ALA A 193 -6.56 10.28 -9.72
N ASP A 194 -7.87 10.45 -9.91
CA ASP A 194 -8.82 9.34 -9.99
C ASP A 194 -8.62 8.49 -11.26
N PHE A 195 -8.23 9.10 -12.38
CA PHE A 195 -7.89 8.38 -13.60
C PHE A 195 -6.67 7.48 -13.39
N PHE A 196 -5.65 7.97 -12.70
CA PHE A 196 -4.48 7.17 -12.35
C PHE A 196 -4.84 5.97 -11.44
N ASP A 197 -5.64 6.20 -10.39
CA ASP A 197 -6.14 5.13 -9.52
C ASP A 197 -6.91 4.08 -10.33
N TYR A 198 -7.86 4.53 -11.16
CA TYR A 198 -8.64 3.64 -12.02
C TYR A 198 -7.76 2.85 -12.98
N TRP A 199 -6.78 3.50 -13.62
CA TRP A 199 -5.85 2.83 -14.54
C TRP A 199 -5.01 1.77 -13.84
N VAL A 200 -4.44 2.06 -12.67
CA VAL A 200 -3.66 1.08 -11.90
C VAL A 200 -4.52 -0.09 -11.45
N THR A 201 -5.77 0.18 -11.07
CA THR A 201 -6.69 -0.85 -10.54
C THR A 201 -7.22 -1.80 -11.61
N ASN A 202 -7.32 -1.35 -12.87
CA ASN A 202 -7.97 -2.10 -13.95
C ASN A 202 -7.02 -2.56 -15.07
N ARG A 203 -5.72 -2.49 -14.87
CA ARG A 203 -4.71 -2.96 -15.84
C ARG A 203 -4.40 -4.46 -15.70
#